data_ff17ef0404e8e3b7029ddcc72e04be83
#
_entry.id   ff17ef0404e8e3b7029ddcc72e04be83
#
_cell.length_a   1.000
_cell.length_b   1.000
_cell.length_c   1.000
_cell.angle_alpha   90.00
_cell.angle_beta   90.00
_cell.angle_gamma   90.00
#
_symmetry.space_group_name_H-M   'P 1'
#
loop_
_entity.id
_entity.type
_entity.pdbx_description
1 polymer ?
#
loop_
_entity_poly.entity_id
_entity_poly.type
_entity_poly.pdbx_seq_one_letter_code
_entity_poly.pdbx_strand_id
1 'polypeptide(L)'
;MTTVPSTTTKVGIPGEGVAAVATTAPRRGPSIGKAFAWIVFVIAFLYFFLPLLGTFFHSIKTRPDIFLAYRQVLGDPKFFGGLLYSFVVGVITIIVSLAIIVPTAYWVRLKVPRMRPVVEFVTLMPFVLPPVVMVFGLIRVYSSKPLVLTGTNFGSDVLLVCAYVILSFPYMYRAVDTGLAAIDARTLTEAAQSLGSGWARVILRVIFPNIRTALLSGAFLTLAIVIGEYTIANFLARTAAFGPYLSLLGRNQPYQPAAVSLISFGLTWIAMVIIAGIGRGTRSRVQVAGAR
;
A
#
# COMPACT_ATOMS: atom_id res chain seq x y z
N MET A 1 30.30 49.76 55.35
CA MET A 1 30.26 49.31 56.74
C MET A 1 28.98 48.49 56.83
N THR A 2 28.97 47.24 57.03
CA THR A 2 29.68 46.21 57.77
C THR A 2 29.52 44.86 57.04
N THR A 3 30.60 44.17 56.87
CA THR A 3 30.72 42.82 56.32
C THR A 3 30.27 41.76 57.33
N VAL A 4 29.46 40.75 56.91
CA VAL A 4 29.18 39.56 57.70
C VAL A 4 29.81 38.34 57.00
N PRO A 5 30.67 37.56 57.66
CA PRO A 5 31.31 36.41 57.08
C PRO A 5 30.37 35.15 57.14
N SER A 6 30.26 34.45 56.08
CA SER A 6 29.56 33.14 55.95
C SER A 6 30.49 32.04 56.50
N THR A 7 30.16 31.48 57.61
CA THR A 7 30.76 30.29 58.20
C THR A 7 30.00 29.03 57.66
N THR A 8 30.61 28.28 56.78
CA THR A 8 30.14 26.97 56.38
C THR A 8 30.60 25.91 57.37
N THR A 9 29.71 25.44 58.22
CA THR A 9 29.96 24.32 59.13
C THR A 9 29.70 23.00 58.34
N LYS A 10 30.78 22.27 58.06
CA LYS A 10 30.69 20.89 57.62
C LYS A 10 30.33 20.01 58.80
N VAL A 11 29.12 19.47 58.86
CA VAL A 11 28.75 18.38 59.75
C VAL A 11 29.07 17.06 59.04
N GLY A 12 30.11 16.39 59.49
CA GLY A 12 30.44 15.05 59.07
C GLY A 12 29.53 14.04 59.83
N ILE A 13 28.81 13.23 59.10
CA ILE A 13 28.09 12.06 59.62
C ILE A 13 28.99 10.84 59.42
N PRO A 14 29.37 10.12 60.49
CA PRO A 14 30.16 8.90 60.36
C PRO A 14 29.24 7.70 60.05
N GLY A 15 29.52 6.96 59.00
CA GLY A 15 29.39 5.52 58.94
C GLY A 15 27.98 4.94 58.82
N GLU A 16 27.38 5.02 57.62
CA GLU A 16 26.46 3.97 57.20
C GLU A 16 27.00 3.38 55.90
N GLY A 17 27.43 2.11 56.01
CA GLY A 17 27.81 1.29 54.87
C GLY A 17 26.58 1.11 53.97
N VAL A 18 26.60 1.78 52.84
CA VAL A 18 25.61 1.52 51.77
C VAL A 18 25.85 0.10 51.29
N ALA A 19 25.12 -0.87 51.88
CA ALA A 19 25.02 -2.21 51.34
C ALA A 19 24.50 -2.06 49.90
N ALA A 20 25.34 -2.37 48.92
CA ALA A 20 24.94 -2.46 47.54
C ALA A 20 23.85 -3.53 47.46
N VAL A 21 22.59 -3.09 47.36
CA VAL A 21 21.48 -3.97 47.03
C VAL A 21 21.73 -4.45 45.62
N ALA A 22 22.32 -5.65 45.53
CA ALA A 22 22.41 -6.37 44.27
C ALA A 22 20.97 -6.62 43.78
N THR A 23 20.50 -5.72 42.93
CA THR A 23 19.27 -5.95 42.13
C THR A 23 19.53 -7.15 41.23
N THR A 24 19.23 -8.34 41.74
CA THR A 24 19.15 -9.55 40.93
C THR A 24 18.06 -9.31 39.89
N ALA A 25 18.48 -8.97 38.65
CA ALA A 25 17.57 -8.91 37.52
C ALA A 25 16.78 -10.24 37.48
N PRO A 26 15.45 -10.22 37.45
CA PRO A 26 14.67 -11.45 37.42
C PRO A 26 15.07 -12.21 36.15
N ARG A 27 15.62 -13.40 36.30
CA ARG A 27 15.81 -14.36 35.21
C ARG A 27 14.43 -14.63 34.61
N ARG A 28 14.10 -13.92 33.50
CA ARG A 28 12.90 -14.17 32.72
C ARG A 28 13.05 -15.56 32.10
N GLY A 29 12.58 -16.58 32.77
CA GLY A 29 12.31 -17.88 32.17
C GLY A 29 11.40 -17.70 30.94
N PRO A 30 11.32 -18.67 30.04
CA PRO A 30 10.44 -18.57 28.88
C PRO A 30 9.01 -18.36 29.41
N SER A 31 8.53 -17.12 29.29
CA SER A 31 7.18 -16.79 29.79
C SER A 31 6.19 -17.59 28.94
N ILE A 32 5.23 -18.25 29.55
CA ILE A 32 4.11 -19.00 28.92
C ILE A 32 3.52 -18.17 27.78
N GLY A 33 3.45 -16.82 27.92
CA GLY A 33 3.04 -15.90 26.88
C GLY A 33 3.94 -15.90 25.63
N LYS A 34 5.26 -16.12 25.78
CA LYS A 34 6.14 -16.22 24.59
C LYS A 34 5.93 -17.54 23.85
N ALA A 35 5.76 -18.65 24.56
CA ALA A 35 5.46 -19.92 23.94
C ALA A 35 4.10 -19.86 23.19
N PHE A 36 3.08 -19.30 23.81
CA PHE A 36 1.79 -19.08 23.17
C PHE A 36 1.90 -18.20 21.93
N ALA A 37 2.62 -17.07 22.00
CA ALA A 37 2.84 -16.18 20.87
C ALA A 37 3.55 -16.90 19.70
N TRP A 38 4.54 -17.76 19.98
CA TRP A 38 5.19 -18.56 18.96
C TRP A 38 4.26 -19.61 18.34
N ILE A 39 3.42 -20.26 19.13
CA ILE A 39 2.42 -21.22 18.62
C ILE A 39 1.45 -20.50 17.68
N VAL A 40 0.89 -19.35 18.10
CA VAL A 40 0.01 -18.55 17.25
C VAL A 40 0.71 -18.10 15.98
N PHE A 41 1.96 -17.66 16.08
CA PHE A 41 2.76 -17.26 14.91
C PHE A 41 2.97 -18.42 13.93
N VAL A 42 3.33 -19.60 14.42
CA VAL A 42 3.55 -20.79 13.57
C VAL A 42 2.25 -21.23 12.91
N ILE A 43 1.12 -21.24 13.65
CA ILE A 43 -0.18 -21.58 13.08
C ILE A 43 -0.57 -20.57 11.99
N ALA A 44 -0.43 -19.26 12.25
CA ALA A 44 -0.71 -18.23 11.28
C ALA A 44 0.21 -18.35 10.04
N PHE A 45 1.50 -18.59 10.26
CA PHE A 45 2.47 -18.82 9.18
C PHE A 45 2.06 -20.02 8.30
N LEU A 46 1.78 -21.16 8.91
CA LEU A 46 1.33 -22.35 8.19
C LEU A 46 0.02 -22.08 7.43
N TYR A 47 -0.93 -21.41 8.05
CA TYR A 47 -2.21 -21.07 7.42
C TYR A 47 -2.03 -20.24 6.13
N PHE A 48 -1.09 -19.28 6.12
CA PHE A 48 -0.81 -18.47 4.93
C PHE A 48 0.06 -19.18 3.89
N PHE A 49 1.01 -20.00 4.32
CA PHE A 49 1.96 -20.65 3.41
C PHE A 49 1.43 -21.97 2.82
N LEU A 50 0.58 -22.69 3.54
CA LEU A 50 0.06 -23.98 3.08
C LEU A 50 -0.68 -23.88 1.72
N PRO A 51 -1.55 -22.90 1.47
CA PRO A 51 -2.18 -22.71 0.16
C PRO A 51 -1.18 -22.44 -0.97
N LEU A 52 -0.13 -21.64 -0.69
CA LEU A 52 0.93 -21.38 -1.67
C LEU A 52 1.72 -22.64 -2.02
N LEU A 53 2.07 -23.45 -1.01
CA LEU A 53 2.70 -24.74 -1.22
C LEU A 53 1.78 -25.68 -1.99
N GLY A 54 0.51 -25.72 -1.65
CA GLY A 54 -0.51 -26.50 -2.40
C GLY A 54 -0.58 -26.08 -3.87
N THR A 55 -0.60 -24.78 -4.14
CA THR A 55 -0.58 -24.23 -5.49
C THR A 55 0.71 -24.60 -6.23
N PHE A 56 1.86 -24.52 -5.55
CA PHE A 56 3.13 -24.92 -6.13
C PHE A 56 3.15 -26.40 -6.49
N PHE A 57 2.80 -27.30 -5.56
CA PHE A 57 2.73 -28.71 -5.85
C PHE A 57 1.72 -29.06 -6.93
N HIS A 58 0.62 -28.30 -7.03
CA HIS A 58 -0.35 -28.48 -8.09
C HIS A 58 0.22 -28.06 -9.44
N SER A 59 0.98 -26.98 -9.52
CA SER A 59 1.54 -26.46 -10.78
C SER A 59 2.60 -27.39 -11.42
N ILE A 60 3.25 -28.24 -10.60
CA ILE A 60 4.28 -29.18 -11.07
C ILE A 60 3.76 -30.62 -11.27
N LYS A 61 2.45 -30.85 -11.20
CA LYS A 61 1.85 -32.20 -11.40
C LYS A 61 1.83 -32.67 -12.86
N THR A 62 2.19 -31.80 -13.80
CA THR A 62 2.27 -32.16 -15.23
C THR A 62 3.32 -33.24 -15.47
N ARG A 63 2.94 -34.34 -16.13
CA ARG A 63 3.86 -35.43 -16.52
C ARG A 63 3.85 -35.59 -18.03
N PRO A 64 4.97 -35.91 -18.68
CA PRO A 64 6.30 -36.20 -18.12
C PRO A 64 7.14 -34.98 -17.72
N ASP A 65 6.79 -33.77 -18.21
CA ASP A 65 7.54 -32.52 -17.94
C ASP A 65 6.87 -31.74 -16.80
N ILE A 66 7.50 -31.69 -15.64
CA ILE A 66 6.99 -30.99 -14.43
C ILE A 66 6.93 -29.46 -14.63
N PHE A 67 7.68 -28.90 -15.58
CA PHE A 67 7.68 -27.47 -15.91
C PHE A 67 6.83 -27.13 -17.15
N LEU A 68 6.09 -28.08 -17.69
CA LEU A 68 5.27 -27.87 -18.89
C LEU A 68 4.29 -26.69 -18.71
N ALA A 69 3.60 -26.62 -17.57
CA ALA A 69 2.66 -25.52 -17.27
C ALA A 69 3.34 -24.15 -17.31
N TYR A 70 4.55 -24.04 -16.77
CA TYR A 70 5.32 -22.80 -16.77
C TYR A 70 5.79 -22.39 -18.18
N ARG A 71 6.29 -23.35 -18.97
CA ARG A 71 6.68 -23.09 -20.36
C ARG A 71 5.51 -22.65 -21.22
N GLN A 72 4.36 -23.29 -21.07
CA GLN A 72 3.15 -22.92 -21.81
C GLN A 72 2.67 -21.51 -21.45
N VAL A 73 2.66 -21.16 -20.17
CA VAL A 73 2.29 -19.81 -19.69
C VAL A 73 3.27 -18.76 -20.19
N LEU A 74 4.57 -19.00 -20.06
CA LEU A 74 5.60 -18.04 -20.51
C LEU A 74 5.68 -17.94 -22.04
N GLY A 75 5.23 -18.96 -22.76
CA GLY A 75 5.09 -18.94 -24.21
C GLY A 75 3.78 -18.35 -24.74
N ASP A 76 2.80 -18.07 -23.87
CA ASP A 76 1.51 -17.49 -24.29
C ASP A 76 1.60 -15.97 -24.39
N PRO A 77 1.48 -15.38 -25.60
CA PRO A 77 1.47 -13.93 -25.78
C PRO A 77 0.35 -13.23 -24.98
N LYS A 78 -0.76 -13.92 -24.71
CA LYS A 78 -1.89 -13.37 -23.94
C LYS A 78 -1.53 -13.15 -22.47
N PHE A 79 -0.60 -13.95 -21.93
CA PHE A 79 -0.11 -13.77 -20.56
C PHE A 79 0.57 -12.40 -20.40
N PHE A 80 1.58 -12.13 -21.23
CA PHE A 80 2.30 -10.85 -21.19
C PHE A 80 1.42 -9.66 -21.60
N GLY A 81 0.56 -9.86 -22.61
CA GLY A 81 -0.41 -8.85 -23.05
C GLY A 81 -1.37 -8.47 -21.92
N GLY A 82 -1.94 -9.45 -21.21
CA GLY A 82 -2.86 -9.23 -20.10
C GLY A 82 -2.19 -8.59 -18.88
N LEU A 83 -0.96 -9.01 -18.57
CA LEU A 83 -0.18 -8.44 -17.49
C LEU A 83 0.19 -6.97 -17.79
N LEU A 84 0.67 -6.70 -19.01
CA LEU A 84 1.01 -5.34 -19.44
C LEU A 84 -0.23 -4.42 -19.46
N TYR A 85 -1.34 -4.89 -20.01
CA TYR A 85 -2.60 -4.14 -20.01
C TYR A 85 -3.02 -3.76 -18.59
N SER A 86 -3.09 -4.74 -17.67
CA SER A 86 -3.46 -4.47 -16.28
C SER A 86 -2.45 -3.57 -15.57
N PHE A 87 -1.16 -3.69 -15.88
CA PHE A 87 -0.13 -2.81 -15.35
C PHE A 87 -0.32 -1.36 -15.81
N VAL A 88 -0.56 -1.13 -17.11
CA VAL A 88 -0.83 0.21 -17.65
C VAL A 88 -2.08 0.83 -17.04
N VAL A 89 -3.18 0.06 -16.99
CA VAL A 89 -4.42 0.50 -16.32
C VAL A 89 -4.16 0.82 -14.85
N GLY A 90 -3.39 -0.01 -14.16
CA GLY A 90 -3.01 0.21 -12.76
C GLY A 90 -2.20 1.48 -12.56
N VAL A 91 -1.22 1.76 -13.42
CA VAL A 91 -0.43 3.00 -13.37
C VAL A 91 -1.30 4.23 -13.61
N ILE A 92 -2.19 4.18 -14.60
CA ILE A 92 -3.16 5.27 -14.86
C ILE A 92 -4.06 5.47 -13.63
N THR A 93 -4.60 4.38 -13.06
CA THR A 93 -5.41 4.42 -11.84
C THR A 93 -4.65 5.07 -10.67
N ILE A 94 -3.40 4.72 -10.45
CA ILE A 94 -2.56 5.32 -9.41
C ILE A 94 -2.40 6.82 -9.63
N ILE A 95 -2.06 7.25 -10.84
CA ILE A 95 -1.86 8.67 -11.17
C ILE A 95 -3.15 9.46 -10.90
N VAL A 96 -4.29 8.97 -11.39
CA VAL A 96 -5.59 9.63 -11.19
C VAL A 96 -5.98 9.65 -9.72
N SER A 97 -5.81 8.52 -9.00
CA SER A 97 -6.09 8.44 -7.56
C SER A 97 -5.23 9.41 -6.76
N LEU A 98 -3.93 9.49 -7.04
CA LEU A 98 -3.02 10.45 -6.38
C LEU A 98 -3.42 11.90 -6.68
N ALA A 99 -3.78 12.19 -7.93
CA ALA A 99 -4.21 13.53 -8.35
C ALA A 99 -5.47 14.00 -7.62
N ILE A 100 -6.36 13.08 -7.23
CA ILE A 100 -7.60 13.38 -6.49
C ILE A 100 -7.33 13.36 -4.98
N ILE A 101 -6.70 12.30 -4.47
CA ILE A 101 -6.63 12.04 -3.02
C ILE A 101 -5.59 12.94 -2.32
N VAL A 102 -4.44 13.21 -2.96
CA VAL A 102 -3.39 14.03 -2.31
C VAL A 102 -3.87 15.45 -2.02
N PRO A 103 -4.42 16.21 -2.99
CA PRO A 103 -4.96 17.53 -2.68
C PRO A 103 -6.16 17.48 -1.74
N THR A 104 -7.04 16.47 -1.87
CA THR A 104 -8.20 16.31 -0.98
C THR A 104 -7.78 16.11 0.47
N ALA A 105 -6.92 15.13 0.74
CA ALA A 105 -6.43 14.84 2.08
C ALA A 105 -5.65 16.03 2.68
N TYR A 106 -4.82 16.68 1.86
CA TYR A 106 -4.10 17.88 2.26
C TYR A 106 -5.03 19.03 2.65
N TRP A 107 -6.05 19.30 1.85
CA TRP A 107 -7.04 20.36 2.15
C TRP A 107 -7.88 20.06 3.38
N VAL A 108 -8.38 18.85 3.49
CA VAL A 108 -9.14 18.38 4.66
C VAL A 108 -8.32 18.56 5.92
N ARG A 109 -7.04 18.18 5.89
CA ARG A 109 -6.18 18.27 7.06
C ARG A 109 -5.86 19.71 7.48
N LEU A 110 -5.61 20.61 6.53
CA LEU A 110 -5.14 21.97 6.82
C LEU A 110 -6.23 23.04 6.85
N LYS A 111 -7.24 22.91 6.00
CA LYS A 111 -8.22 23.98 5.80
C LYS A 111 -9.60 23.65 6.34
N VAL A 112 -10.03 22.40 6.26
CA VAL A 112 -11.41 22.01 6.61
C VAL A 112 -11.43 20.73 7.44
N PRO A 113 -10.80 20.70 8.65
CA PRO A 113 -10.71 19.48 9.48
C PRO A 113 -12.07 18.87 9.84
N ARG A 114 -13.11 19.70 9.89
CA ARG A 114 -14.49 19.25 10.17
C ARG A 114 -15.05 18.31 9.10
N MET A 115 -14.54 18.36 7.87
CA MET A 115 -14.95 17.47 6.78
C MET A 115 -14.25 16.11 6.80
N ARG A 116 -13.29 15.92 7.68
CA ARG A 116 -12.52 14.68 7.78
C ARG A 116 -13.41 13.44 7.92
N PRO A 117 -14.40 13.37 8.83
CA PRO A 117 -15.25 12.19 8.97
C PRO A 117 -16.05 11.89 7.70
N VAL A 118 -16.50 12.95 6.99
CA VAL A 118 -17.25 12.79 5.74
C VAL A 118 -16.37 12.19 4.64
N VAL A 119 -15.15 12.72 4.49
CA VAL A 119 -14.21 12.21 3.48
C VAL A 119 -13.77 10.80 3.80
N GLU A 120 -13.49 10.48 5.07
CA GLU A 120 -13.19 9.11 5.51
C GLU A 120 -14.36 8.16 5.21
N PHE A 121 -15.59 8.55 5.50
CA PHE A 121 -16.78 7.77 5.19
C PHE A 121 -16.92 7.51 3.68
N VAL A 122 -16.81 8.56 2.86
CA VAL A 122 -16.91 8.45 1.39
C VAL A 122 -15.81 7.57 0.81
N THR A 123 -14.58 7.71 1.30
CA THR A 123 -13.45 6.88 0.84
C THR A 123 -13.56 5.41 1.26
N LEU A 124 -14.32 5.10 2.31
CA LEU A 124 -14.56 3.72 2.75
C LEU A 124 -15.78 3.07 2.08
N MET A 125 -16.63 3.84 1.39
CA MET A 125 -17.83 3.30 0.71
C MET A 125 -17.55 2.13 -0.24
N PRO A 126 -16.44 2.11 -1.01
CA PRO A 126 -16.14 1.01 -1.90
C PRO A 126 -15.97 -0.35 -1.21
N PHE A 127 -15.67 -0.38 0.09
CA PHE A 127 -15.64 -1.63 0.86
C PHE A 127 -17.03 -2.19 1.16
N VAL A 128 -18.02 -1.33 1.23
CA VAL A 128 -19.40 -1.72 1.53
C VAL A 128 -20.13 -2.16 0.25
N LEU A 129 -19.79 -1.56 -0.88
CA LEU A 129 -20.41 -1.85 -2.16
C LEU A 129 -19.71 -3.03 -2.84
N PRO A 130 -20.41 -4.16 -3.09
CA PRO A 130 -19.84 -5.25 -3.87
C PRO A 130 -19.44 -4.77 -5.27
N PRO A 131 -18.25 -5.16 -5.79
CA PRO A 131 -17.80 -4.76 -7.13
C PRO A 131 -18.81 -5.07 -8.25
N VAL A 132 -19.57 -6.14 -8.10
CA VAL A 132 -20.65 -6.51 -9.05
C VAL A 132 -21.72 -5.42 -9.10
N VAL A 133 -22.18 -4.94 -7.95
CA VAL A 133 -23.22 -3.89 -7.90
C VAL A 133 -22.69 -2.60 -8.54
N MET A 134 -21.45 -2.25 -8.23
CA MET A 134 -20.80 -1.07 -8.79
C MET A 134 -20.71 -1.14 -10.31
N VAL A 135 -20.27 -2.25 -10.89
CA VAL A 135 -20.10 -2.38 -12.33
C VAL A 135 -21.45 -2.38 -13.07
N PHE A 136 -22.47 -3.02 -12.52
CA PHE A 136 -23.82 -2.96 -13.12
C PHE A 136 -24.39 -1.55 -13.04
N GLY A 137 -24.18 -0.82 -11.97
CA GLY A 137 -24.52 0.60 -11.87
C GLY A 137 -23.85 1.42 -12.96
N LEU A 138 -22.54 1.25 -13.17
CA LEU A 138 -21.80 1.91 -14.25
C LEU A 138 -22.34 1.56 -15.62
N ILE A 139 -22.56 0.28 -15.91
CA ILE A 139 -23.14 -0.16 -17.18
C ILE A 139 -24.52 0.47 -17.39
N ARG A 140 -25.36 0.45 -16.37
CA ARG A 140 -26.73 1.00 -16.47
C ARG A 140 -26.74 2.50 -16.78
N VAL A 141 -25.85 3.26 -16.15
CA VAL A 141 -25.77 4.72 -16.35
C VAL A 141 -25.14 5.07 -17.69
N TYR A 142 -24.06 4.38 -18.06
CA TYR A 142 -23.22 4.73 -19.22
C TYR A 142 -23.49 3.91 -20.48
N SER A 143 -24.57 3.12 -20.52
CA SER A 143 -25.06 2.44 -21.74
C SER A 143 -26.13 3.23 -22.50
N SER A 144 -26.61 4.35 -21.95
CA SER A 144 -27.65 5.18 -22.54
C SER A 144 -27.19 6.63 -22.73
N LYS A 145 -27.89 7.34 -23.64
CA LYS A 145 -27.65 8.77 -23.88
C LYS A 145 -27.84 9.59 -22.57
N PRO A 146 -27.09 10.72 -22.35
CA PRO A 146 -26.24 11.38 -23.36
C PRO A 146 -24.81 10.82 -23.47
N LEU A 147 -24.33 10.03 -22.53
CA LEU A 147 -22.92 9.62 -22.43
C LEU A 147 -22.77 8.10 -22.54
N VAL A 148 -22.76 7.60 -23.78
CA VAL A 148 -22.60 6.17 -24.06
C VAL A 148 -21.11 5.79 -24.06
N LEU A 149 -20.60 5.29 -22.92
CA LEU A 149 -19.21 4.85 -22.80
C LEU A 149 -19.02 3.35 -23.00
N THR A 150 -20.03 2.53 -22.68
CA THR A 150 -19.95 1.07 -22.79
C THR A 150 -19.97 0.56 -24.23
N GLY A 151 -20.31 1.39 -25.21
CA GLY A 151 -20.37 1.04 -26.64
C GLY A 151 -19.01 1.00 -27.35
N THR A 152 -17.95 1.45 -26.73
CA THR A 152 -16.60 1.53 -27.32
C THR A 152 -15.55 0.92 -26.40
N ASN A 153 -14.47 0.40 -26.99
CA ASN A 153 -13.36 -0.13 -26.22
C ASN A 153 -12.73 0.95 -25.32
N PHE A 154 -12.49 2.15 -25.86
CA PHE A 154 -11.94 3.27 -25.13
C PHE A 154 -12.86 3.72 -23.97
N GLY A 155 -14.16 3.82 -24.21
CA GLY A 155 -15.12 4.17 -23.15
C GLY A 155 -15.16 3.14 -22.02
N SER A 156 -15.12 1.85 -22.36
CA SER A 156 -15.04 0.78 -21.36
C SER A 156 -13.72 0.81 -20.59
N ASP A 157 -12.59 1.17 -21.20
CA ASP A 157 -11.31 1.35 -20.53
C ASP A 157 -11.34 2.55 -19.57
N VAL A 158 -11.96 3.65 -19.97
CA VAL A 158 -12.20 4.83 -19.11
C VAL A 158 -13.05 4.44 -17.90
N LEU A 159 -14.16 3.73 -18.11
CA LEU A 159 -15.03 3.25 -17.03
C LEU A 159 -14.28 2.30 -16.08
N LEU A 160 -13.43 1.43 -16.63
CA LEU A 160 -12.60 0.53 -15.85
C LEU A 160 -11.64 1.30 -14.93
N VAL A 161 -10.94 2.29 -15.49
CA VAL A 161 -10.04 3.16 -14.70
C VAL A 161 -10.82 3.91 -13.63
N CYS A 162 -11.97 4.50 -13.95
CA CYS A 162 -12.81 5.21 -12.98
C CYS A 162 -13.27 4.29 -11.83
N ALA A 163 -13.69 3.07 -12.16
CA ALA A 163 -14.07 2.08 -11.16
C ALA A 163 -12.89 1.70 -10.26
N TYR A 164 -11.72 1.48 -10.83
CA TYR A 164 -10.51 1.15 -10.08
C TYR A 164 -10.00 2.30 -9.22
N VAL A 165 -10.15 3.54 -9.68
CA VAL A 165 -9.88 4.73 -8.86
C VAL A 165 -10.75 4.74 -7.62
N ILE A 166 -12.05 4.47 -7.77
CA ILE A 166 -12.98 4.38 -6.63
C ILE A 166 -12.57 3.24 -5.69
N LEU A 167 -12.25 2.04 -6.22
CA LEU A 167 -11.78 0.91 -5.40
C LEU A 167 -10.46 1.20 -4.66
N SER A 168 -9.61 2.06 -5.22
CA SER A 168 -8.33 2.42 -4.60
C SER A 168 -8.46 3.43 -3.46
N PHE A 169 -9.58 4.17 -3.36
CA PHE A 169 -9.77 5.25 -2.40
C PHE A 169 -9.45 4.88 -0.95
N PRO A 170 -9.94 3.75 -0.40
CA PRO A 170 -9.67 3.38 0.98
C PRO A 170 -8.18 3.28 1.27
N TYR A 171 -7.45 2.63 0.38
CA TYR A 171 -6.02 2.37 0.53
C TYR A 171 -5.19 3.62 0.29
N MET A 172 -5.50 4.36 -0.77
CA MET A 172 -4.79 5.56 -1.15
C MET A 172 -5.00 6.68 -0.12
N TYR A 173 -6.25 6.92 0.32
CA TYR A 173 -6.54 7.93 1.33
C TYR A 173 -5.83 7.61 2.66
N ARG A 174 -5.90 6.35 3.10
CA ARG A 174 -5.24 5.91 4.34
C ARG A 174 -3.72 6.12 4.28
N ALA A 175 -3.09 5.77 3.16
CA ALA A 175 -1.66 5.96 2.95
C ALA A 175 -1.30 7.45 2.97
N VAL A 176 -2.03 8.28 2.23
CA VAL A 176 -1.78 9.73 2.16
C VAL A 176 -2.01 10.41 3.51
N ASP A 177 -3.13 10.12 4.20
CA ASP A 177 -3.42 10.72 5.51
C ASP A 177 -2.38 10.35 6.55
N THR A 178 -1.94 9.08 6.58
CA THR A 178 -0.85 8.61 7.45
C THR A 178 0.47 9.32 7.11
N GLY A 179 0.78 9.49 5.83
CA GLY A 179 1.97 10.23 5.38
C GLY A 179 1.93 11.70 5.80
N LEU A 180 0.80 12.35 5.64
CA LEU A 180 0.59 13.73 6.09
C LEU A 180 0.62 13.87 7.61
N ALA A 181 0.19 12.83 8.34
CA ALA A 181 0.27 12.80 9.80
C ALA A 181 1.71 12.72 10.33
N ALA A 182 2.61 12.09 9.56
CA ALA A 182 4.00 11.88 9.94
C ALA A 182 4.89 13.12 9.75
N ILE A 183 4.37 14.17 9.10
CA ILE A 183 5.09 15.43 8.87
C ILE A 183 4.30 16.61 9.42
N ASP A 184 4.99 17.68 9.78
CA ASP A 184 4.33 18.96 10.08
C ASP A 184 3.98 19.69 8.77
N ALA A 185 2.92 19.19 8.12
CA ALA A 185 2.46 19.71 6.84
C ALA A 185 2.05 21.20 6.91
N ARG A 186 1.63 21.67 8.10
CA ARG A 186 1.21 23.05 8.30
C ARG A 186 2.42 23.99 8.27
N THR A 187 3.42 23.75 9.11
CA THR A 187 4.65 24.57 9.16
C THR A 187 5.38 24.55 7.82
N LEU A 188 5.49 23.38 7.16
CA LEU A 188 6.08 23.27 5.82
C LEU A 188 5.33 24.11 4.78
N THR A 189 4.01 24.16 4.86
CA THR A 189 3.18 24.96 3.96
C THR A 189 3.36 26.45 4.21
N GLU A 190 3.30 26.88 5.47
CA GLU A 190 3.43 28.29 5.87
C GLU A 190 4.83 28.82 5.49
N ALA A 191 5.89 28.06 5.72
CA ALA A 191 7.25 28.42 5.32
C ALA A 191 7.39 28.54 3.80
N ALA A 192 6.83 27.61 3.01
CA ALA A 192 6.90 27.68 1.57
C ALA A 192 6.08 28.85 0.99
N GLN A 193 4.93 29.18 1.61
CA GLN A 193 4.11 30.31 1.22
C GLN A 193 4.76 31.65 1.57
N SER A 194 5.46 31.75 2.69
CA SER A 194 6.25 32.94 3.06
C SER A 194 7.36 33.23 2.06
N LEU A 195 7.86 32.21 1.35
CA LEU A 195 8.81 32.31 0.26
C LEU A 195 8.12 32.54 -1.11
N GLY A 196 6.83 32.87 -1.15
CA GLY A 196 6.08 33.17 -2.37
C GLY A 196 5.63 31.93 -3.18
N SER A 197 5.62 30.73 -2.60
CA SER A 197 5.18 29.53 -3.28
C SER A 197 3.65 29.43 -3.34
N GLY A 198 3.10 29.24 -4.52
CA GLY A 198 1.67 28.94 -4.71
C GLY A 198 1.33 27.48 -4.36
N TRP A 199 0.05 27.19 -4.19
CA TRP A 199 -0.51 25.91 -3.74
C TRP A 199 0.00 24.69 -4.50
N ALA A 200 -0.03 24.72 -5.83
CA ALA A 200 0.43 23.60 -6.65
C ALA A 200 1.92 23.30 -6.39
N ARG A 201 2.75 24.35 -6.23
CA ARG A 201 4.17 24.20 -5.94
C ARG A 201 4.40 23.62 -4.55
N VAL A 202 3.62 24.05 -3.56
CA VAL A 202 3.67 23.49 -2.19
C VAL A 202 3.35 21.98 -2.23
N ILE A 203 2.24 21.60 -2.86
CA ILE A 203 1.85 20.19 -2.94
C ILE A 203 2.90 19.36 -3.67
N LEU A 204 3.32 19.78 -4.87
CA LEU A 204 4.19 18.97 -5.73
C LEU A 204 5.66 18.98 -5.31
N ARG A 205 6.18 20.10 -4.79
CA ARG A 205 7.62 20.24 -4.48
C ARG A 205 7.96 20.15 -3.00
N VAL A 206 6.98 20.32 -2.11
CA VAL A 206 7.21 20.25 -0.67
C VAL A 206 6.52 19.04 -0.07
N ILE A 207 5.20 18.94 -0.21
CA ILE A 207 4.44 17.87 0.47
C ILE A 207 4.70 16.51 -0.18
N PHE A 208 4.54 16.39 -1.49
CA PHE A 208 4.67 15.11 -2.22
C PHE A 208 6.02 14.40 -1.97
N PRO A 209 7.18 15.08 -2.04
CA PRO A 209 8.46 14.43 -1.75
C PRO A 209 8.61 13.97 -0.29
N ASN A 210 8.02 14.71 0.65
CA ASN A 210 8.10 14.38 2.07
C ASN A 210 7.25 13.16 2.46
N ILE A 211 6.13 12.90 1.76
CA ILE A 211 5.25 11.75 2.01
C ILE A 211 5.43 10.62 0.98
N ARG A 212 6.45 10.66 0.13
CA ARG A 212 6.65 9.72 -0.98
C ARG A 212 6.59 8.24 -0.57
N THR A 213 7.12 7.88 0.60
CA THR A 213 7.07 6.49 1.09
C THR A 213 5.62 6.04 1.33
N ALA A 214 4.79 6.92 1.87
CA ALA A 214 3.38 6.65 2.07
C ALA A 214 2.64 6.57 0.71
N LEU A 215 2.96 7.47 -0.24
CA LEU A 215 2.40 7.43 -1.59
C LEU A 215 2.75 6.12 -2.31
N LEU A 216 4.00 5.67 -2.21
CA LEU A 216 4.44 4.39 -2.79
C LEU A 216 3.70 3.21 -2.16
N SER A 217 3.43 3.22 -0.86
CA SER A 217 2.64 2.17 -0.21
C SER A 217 1.20 2.13 -0.72
N GLY A 218 0.54 3.28 -0.87
CA GLY A 218 -0.80 3.39 -1.46
C GLY A 218 -0.82 2.97 -2.92
N ALA A 219 0.15 3.40 -3.71
CA ALA A 219 0.31 3.03 -5.11
C ALA A 219 0.50 1.52 -5.29
N PHE A 220 1.33 0.92 -4.44
CA PHE A 220 1.57 -0.52 -4.48
C PHE A 220 0.28 -1.33 -4.19
N LEU A 221 -0.45 -0.98 -3.13
CA LEU A 221 -1.72 -1.64 -2.81
C LEU A 221 -2.74 -1.47 -3.94
N THR A 222 -2.82 -0.27 -4.54
CA THR A 222 -3.67 -0.02 -5.70
C THR A 222 -3.29 -0.90 -6.89
N LEU A 223 -2.00 -1.00 -7.20
CA LEU A 223 -1.51 -1.85 -8.30
C LEU A 223 -1.85 -3.34 -8.07
N ALA A 224 -1.64 -3.82 -6.85
CA ALA A 224 -1.95 -5.20 -6.48
C ALA A 224 -3.44 -5.54 -6.66
N ILE A 225 -4.32 -4.59 -6.27
CA ILE A 225 -5.77 -4.74 -6.44
C ILE A 225 -6.13 -4.76 -7.93
N VAL A 226 -5.61 -3.81 -8.72
CA VAL A 226 -5.93 -3.70 -10.16
C VAL A 226 -5.48 -4.93 -10.93
N ILE A 227 -4.29 -5.47 -10.66
CA ILE A 227 -3.81 -6.68 -11.35
C ILE A 227 -4.68 -7.88 -11.02
N GLY A 228 -5.13 -8.03 -9.77
CA GLY A 228 -5.94 -9.16 -9.31
C GLY A 228 -7.45 -9.01 -9.55
N GLU A 229 -7.91 -7.84 -10.01
CA GLU A 229 -9.34 -7.59 -10.15
C GLU A 229 -9.90 -8.29 -11.39
N TYR A 230 -10.95 -9.09 -11.17
CA TYR A 230 -11.62 -9.87 -12.20
C TYR A 230 -13.01 -9.33 -12.53
N THR A 231 -13.78 -8.95 -11.52
CA THR A 231 -15.22 -8.75 -11.64
C THR A 231 -15.55 -7.58 -12.55
N ILE A 232 -14.97 -6.42 -12.29
CA ILE A 232 -15.28 -5.21 -13.06
C ILE A 232 -14.76 -5.32 -14.48
N ALA A 233 -13.52 -5.82 -14.64
CA ALA A 233 -12.93 -6.02 -15.95
C ALA A 233 -13.74 -7.00 -16.81
N ASN A 234 -14.21 -8.10 -16.20
CA ASN A 234 -14.99 -9.11 -16.91
C ASN A 234 -16.35 -8.57 -17.37
N PHE A 235 -17.08 -7.85 -16.51
CA PHE A 235 -18.40 -7.31 -16.85
C PHE A 235 -18.33 -6.11 -17.81
N LEU A 236 -17.23 -5.35 -17.82
CA LEU A 236 -16.96 -4.33 -18.84
C LEU A 236 -16.37 -4.90 -20.13
N ALA A 237 -16.39 -6.21 -20.29
CA ALA A 237 -15.85 -6.94 -21.46
C ALA A 237 -14.36 -6.66 -21.73
N ARG A 238 -13.57 -6.36 -20.70
CA ARG A 238 -12.11 -6.18 -20.79
C ARG A 238 -11.38 -7.51 -20.59
N THR A 239 -11.66 -8.47 -21.47
CA THR A 239 -11.09 -9.83 -21.42
C THR A 239 -9.57 -9.88 -21.59
N ALA A 240 -8.98 -8.81 -22.11
CA ALA A 240 -7.53 -8.64 -22.18
C ALA A 240 -6.89 -8.37 -20.82
N ALA A 241 -7.64 -8.00 -19.78
CA ALA A 241 -7.11 -7.79 -18.45
C ALA A 241 -6.66 -9.11 -17.80
N PHE A 242 -5.68 -9.03 -16.91
CA PHE A 242 -5.03 -10.19 -16.31
C PHE A 242 -6.00 -11.07 -15.49
N GLY A 243 -6.91 -10.47 -14.69
CA GLY A 243 -7.91 -11.19 -13.91
C GLY A 243 -8.84 -12.06 -14.77
N PRO A 244 -9.52 -11.51 -15.80
CA PRO A 244 -10.30 -12.28 -16.78
C PRO A 244 -9.47 -13.36 -17.52
N TYR A 245 -8.24 -13.05 -17.92
CA TYR A 245 -7.34 -14.04 -18.52
C TYR A 245 -7.10 -15.24 -17.59
N LEU A 246 -6.74 -14.98 -16.33
CA LEU A 246 -6.52 -16.03 -15.34
C LEU A 246 -7.77 -16.89 -15.11
N SER A 247 -8.95 -16.25 -15.02
CA SER A 247 -10.22 -16.95 -14.87
C SER A 247 -10.55 -17.85 -16.07
N LEU A 248 -10.34 -17.36 -17.28
CA LEU A 248 -10.54 -18.13 -18.51
C LEU A 248 -9.60 -19.33 -18.58
N LEU A 249 -8.33 -19.12 -18.22
CA LEU A 249 -7.33 -20.18 -18.16
C LEU A 249 -7.74 -21.26 -17.16
N GLY A 250 -8.28 -20.86 -15.99
CA GLY A 250 -8.75 -21.76 -14.94
C GLY A 250 -9.93 -22.65 -15.33
N ARG A 251 -10.71 -22.23 -16.33
CA ARG A 251 -11.81 -23.05 -16.86
C ARG A 251 -11.35 -24.09 -17.88
N ASN A 252 -10.26 -23.81 -18.59
CA ASN A 252 -9.84 -24.58 -19.75
C ASN A 252 -8.64 -25.48 -19.48
N GLN A 253 -7.86 -25.17 -18.44
CA GLN A 253 -6.58 -25.83 -18.18
C GLN A 253 -6.43 -26.17 -16.69
N PRO A 254 -5.96 -27.40 -16.36
CA PRO A 254 -5.90 -27.84 -14.97
C PRO A 254 -4.73 -27.24 -14.17
N TYR A 255 -3.55 -27.05 -14.77
CA TYR A 255 -2.31 -26.74 -14.03
C TYR A 255 -1.77 -25.35 -14.30
N GLN A 256 -2.04 -24.77 -15.48
CA GLN A 256 -1.52 -23.45 -15.86
C GLN A 256 -2.00 -22.31 -14.97
N PRO A 257 -3.25 -22.28 -14.45
CA PRO A 257 -3.67 -21.22 -13.54
C PRO A 257 -2.81 -21.15 -12.28
N ALA A 258 -2.38 -22.32 -11.77
CA ALA A 258 -1.48 -22.37 -10.62
C ALA A 258 -0.09 -21.81 -10.96
N ALA A 259 0.45 -22.14 -12.13
CA ALA A 259 1.72 -21.57 -12.60
C ALA A 259 1.61 -20.04 -12.81
N VAL A 260 0.53 -19.56 -13.45
CA VAL A 260 0.26 -18.11 -13.63
C VAL A 260 0.20 -17.38 -12.29
N SER A 261 -0.54 -17.94 -11.32
CA SER A 261 -0.67 -17.35 -9.99
C SER A 261 0.69 -17.22 -9.28
N LEU A 262 1.54 -18.24 -9.35
CA LEU A 262 2.87 -18.22 -8.74
C LEU A 262 3.83 -17.25 -9.45
N ILE A 263 3.82 -17.21 -10.78
CA ILE A 263 4.62 -16.25 -11.55
C ILE A 263 4.19 -14.82 -11.21
N SER A 264 2.89 -14.56 -11.20
CA SER A 264 2.33 -13.23 -10.90
C SER A 264 2.66 -12.79 -9.48
N PHE A 265 2.55 -13.72 -8.51
CA PHE A 265 2.93 -13.47 -7.13
C PHE A 265 4.44 -13.14 -7.03
N GLY A 266 5.29 -13.91 -7.70
CA GLY A 266 6.73 -13.64 -7.76
C GLY A 266 7.06 -12.29 -8.38
N LEU A 267 6.43 -11.95 -9.52
CA LEU A 267 6.62 -10.66 -10.18
C LEU A 267 6.16 -9.49 -9.30
N THR A 268 5.04 -9.66 -8.58
CA THR A 268 4.55 -8.67 -7.64
C THR A 268 5.55 -8.44 -6.50
N TRP A 269 6.13 -9.52 -5.95
CA TRP A 269 7.17 -9.45 -4.92
C TRP A 269 8.43 -8.75 -5.44
N ILE A 270 8.88 -9.07 -6.66
CA ILE A 270 10.04 -8.41 -7.29
C ILE A 270 9.77 -6.91 -7.45
N ALA A 271 8.60 -6.54 -7.97
CA ALA A 271 8.20 -5.15 -8.10
C ALA A 271 8.20 -4.42 -6.74
N MET A 272 7.68 -5.08 -5.68
CA MET A 272 7.69 -4.54 -4.32
C MET A 272 9.12 -4.28 -3.80
N VAL A 273 10.02 -5.24 -3.99
CA VAL A 273 11.42 -5.12 -3.56
C VAL A 273 12.12 -3.96 -4.30
N ILE A 274 11.88 -3.83 -5.62
CA ILE A 274 12.43 -2.74 -6.42
C ILE A 274 11.92 -1.38 -5.91
N ILE A 275 10.61 -1.23 -5.73
CA ILE A 275 9.98 0.00 -5.23
C ILE A 275 10.50 0.35 -3.81
N ALA A 276 10.59 -0.65 -2.93
CA ALA A 276 11.13 -0.46 -1.58
C ALA A 276 12.62 -0.05 -1.59
N GLY A 277 13.40 -0.61 -2.52
CA GLY A 277 14.82 -0.25 -2.72
C GLY A 277 15.00 1.20 -3.15
N ILE A 278 14.22 1.66 -4.13
CA ILE A 278 14.21 3.05 -4.59
C ILE A 278 13.84 4.01 -3.44
N GLY A 279 12.86 3.64 -2.61
CA GLY A 279 12.43 4.44 -1.46
C GLY A 279 13.50 4.59 -0.36
N ARG A 280 14.37 3.58 -0.16
CA ARG A 280 15.43 3.58 0.86
C ARG A 280 16.66 4.39 0.47
N GLY A 281 17.04 4.41 -0.80
CA GLY A 281 18.27 5.05 -1.29
C GLY A 281 18.36 6.56 -1.05
N THR A 282 17.28 7.21 -0.64
CA THR A 282 17.26 8.67 -0.41
C THR A 282 17.34 9.05 1.06
N ARG A 283 17.13 8.11 2.01
CA ARG A 283 17.28 8.39 3.45
C ARG A 283 18.73 8.54 3.88
N SER A 284 19.67 7.83 3.29
CA SER A 284 21.08 7.90 3.66
C SER A 284 21.81 9.20 3.23
N ARG A 285 21.28 9.91 2.22
CA ARG A 285 21.90 11.19 1.78
C ARG A 285 21.55 12.39 2.65
N VAL A 286 20.45 12.36 3.39
CA VAL A 286 20.04 13.51 4.25
C VAL A 286 20.73 13.49 5.60
N GLN A 287 21.10 12.32 6.14
CA GLN A 287 21.80 12.24 7.42
C GLN A 287 23.29 12.66 7.36
N VAL A 288 23.92 12.54 6.19
CA VAL A 288 25.34 12.93 6.01
C VAL A 288 25.51 14.45 5.80
N ALA A 289 24.48 15.14 5.33
CA ALA A 289 24.53 16.60 5.10
C ALA A 289 24.29 17.44 6.37
N GLY A 290 23.77 16.84 7.45
CA GLY A 290 23.51 17.53 8.72
C GLY A 290 24.60 17.37 9.78
N ALA A 291 25.72 16.68 9.47
CA ALA A 291 26.83 16.42 10.39
C ALA A 291 28.12 17.16 9.94
N ARG A 292 28.00 18.45 9.61
CA ARG A 292 29.15 19.36 9.45
C ARG A 292 28.86 20.70 10.11
#